data_f6e79c526d856b1605907b071640ad90
#
_entry.id   f6e79c526d856b1605907b071640ad90
#
_cell.length_a   1.000
_cell.length_b   1.000
_cell.length_c   1.000
_cell.angle_alpha   90.00
_cell.angle_beta   90.00
_cell.angle_gamma   90.00
#
_symmetry.space_group_name_H-M   'P 1'
#
loop_
_entity.id
_entity.type
_entity.pdbx_description
1 polymer ?
#
loop_
_entity_poly.entity_id
_entity_poly.type
_entity_poly.pdbx_seq_one_letter_code
_entity_poly.pdbx_strand_id
1 'polypeptide(L)'
;MDINTDYRINNVTVSTNDRNEIYFDVEWEGDENLDYFELRILESGVDNNLEVYAYPMHNQRIVVKGYYLLKDWKSGEVNNESFVVELGIAQYTDEGKQLSWEVLAAYEPINIGLYYEQHIFRNNILQIR
;
A
#
# COMPACT_ATOMS: atom_id res chain seq x y z
N MET A 1 -18.36 -22.89 4.50
CA MET A 1 -17.46 -22.04 5.28
C MET A 1 -17.03 -20.85 4.44
N ASP A 2 -17.09 -19.70 5.04
CA ASP A 2 -16.72 -18.47 4.35
C ASP A 2 -15.20 -18.27 4.47
N ILE A 3 -14.48 -18.33 3.36
CA ILE A 3 -13.02 -18.20 3.39
C ILE A 3 -12.59 -16.79 3.82
N ASN A 4 -13.45 -15.79 3.63
CA ASN A 4 -13.11 -14.41 3.98
C ASN A 4 -12.91 -14.19 5.46
N THR A 5 -13.48 -15.05 6.30
CA THR A 5 -13.31 -14.93 7.75
C THR A 5 -11.93 -15.37 8.23
N ASP A 6 -11.18 -16.07 7.38
CA ASP A 6 -9.87 -16.59 7.74
C ASP A 6 -8.73 -15.65 7.37
N TYR A 7 -9.03 -14.53 6.72
CA TYR A 7 -8.01 -13.59 6.24
C TYR A 7 -8.08 -12.30 7.01
N ARG A 8 -6.92 -11.82 7.43
CA ARG A 8 -6.85 -10.51 8.08
C ARG A 8 -5.45 -9.92 7.96
N ILE A 9 -5.39 -8.60 7.98
CA ILE A 9 -4.15 -7.86 8.06
C ILE A 9 -3.99 -7.43 9.51
N ASN A 10 -2.99 -7.98 10.19
CA ASN A 10 -2.80 -7.75 11.62
C ASN A 10 -2.15 -6.41 11.90
N ASN A 11 -1.22 -6.01 11.06
CA ASN A 11 -0.47 -4.78 11.27
C ASN A 11 0.18 -4.29 9.99
N VAL A 12 0.32 -2.97 9.89
CA VAL A 12 1.09 -2.35 8.82
C VAL A 12 2.01 -1.33 9.47
N THR A 13 3.31 -1.50 9.28
CA THR A 13 4.32 -0.59 9.79
C THR A 13 4.89 0.20 8.62
N VAL A 14 4.91 1.53 8.75
CA VAL A 14 5.40 2.42 7.70
C VAL A 14 6.77 2.95 8.12
N SER A 15 7.71 2.88 7.20
CA SER A 15 9.05 3.46 7.41
C SER A 15 9.57 4.04 6.11
N THR A 16 10.65 4.79 6.19
CA THR A 16 11.22 5.45 5.02
C THR A 16 12.73 5.29 5.04
N ASN A 17 13.35 5.55 3.87
CA ASN A 17 14.79 5.63 3.77
C ASN A 17 15.19 6.98 3.20
N ASP A 18 16.49 7.17 2.95
CA ASP A 18 17.05 8.41 2.43
C ASP A 18 16.86 8.60 0.93
N ARG A 19 16.23 7.66 0.26
CA ARG A 19 15.95 7.71 -1.18
C ARG A 19 14.49 8.08 -1.49
N ASN A 20 13.76 8.56 -0.51
CA ASN A 20 12.33 8.87 -0.64
C ASN A 20 11.51 7.66 -1.01
N GLU A 21 11.87 6.50 -0.49
CA GLU A 21 11.07 5.29 -0.62
C GLU A 21 10.30 5.07 0.68
N ILE A 22 9.06 4.68 0.55
CA ILE A 22 8.21 4.37 1.69
C ILE A 22 8.02 2.88 1.75
N TYR A 23 8.37 2.29 2.87
CA TYR A 23 8.21 0.87 3.10
C TYR A 23 6.93 0.61 3.88
N PHE A 24 6.12 -0.30 3.37
CA PHE A 24 4.95 -0.80 4.06
C PHE A 24 5.24 -2.24 4.44
N ASP A 25 5.49 -2.48 5.71
CA ASP A 25 5.72 -3.83 6.23
C ASP A 25 4.36 -4.37 6.69
N VAL A 26 3.83 -5.31 5.93
CA VAL A 26 2.47 -5.83 6.12
C VAL A 26 2.54 -7.21 6.74
N GLU A 27 1.89 -7.38 7.89
CA GLU A 27 1.73 -8.68 8.54
C GLU A 27 0.28 -9.12 8.35
N TRP A 28 0.10 -10.25 7.65
CA TRP A 28 -1.24 -10.76 7.39
C TRP A 28 -1.32 -12.24 7.72
N GLU A 29 -2.53 -12.72 7.93
CA GLU A 29 -2.83 -14.13 8.20
C GLU A 29 -3.89 -14.62 7.23
N GLY A 30 -3.78 -15.88 6.84
CA GLY A 30 -4.72 -16.53 5.95
C GLY A 30 -4.05 -17.64 5.17
N ASP A 31 -4.84 -18.29 4.32
CA ASP A 31 -4.36 -19.38 3.50
C ASP A 31 -3.61 -18.82 2.29
N GLU A 32 -2.33 -19.15 2.16
CA GLU A 32 -1.51 -18.70 1.04
C GLU A 32 -1.60 -19.62 -0.18
N ASN A 33 -2.45 -20.66 -0.13
CA ASN A 33 -2.62 -21.61 -1.23
C ASN A 33 -3.78 -21.24 -2.16
N LEU A 34 -4.05 -19.93 -2.30
CA LEU A 34 -5.03 -19.46 -3.27
C LEU A 34 -4.47 -19.60 -4.68
N ASP A 35 -5.36 -19.79 -5.66
CA ASP A 35 -4.95 -19.89 -7.06
C ASP A 35 -4.19 -18.66 -7.52
N TYR A 36 -4.69 -17.47 -7.16
CA TYR A 36 -4.00 -16.22 -7.41
C TYR A 36 -4.52 -15.16 -6.44
N PHE A 37 -3.61 -14.45 -5.80
CA PHE A 37 -3.99 -13.39 -4.88
C PHE A 37 -2.90 -12.30 -4.86
N GLU A 38 -3.31 -11.10 -4.43
CA GLU A 38 -2.44 -9.94 -4.43
C GLU A 38 -2.58 -9.17 -3.13
N LEU A 39 -1.51 -8.49 -2.79
CA LEU A 39 -1.49 -7.47 -1.75
C LEU A 39 -1.26 -6.13 -2.41
N ARG A 40 -2.13 -5.16 -2.14
CA ARG A 40 -2.14 -3.87 -2.83
C ARG A 40 -2.05 -2.71 -1.86
N ILE A 41 -1.34 -1.68 -2.30
CA ILE A 41 -1.35 -0.38 -1.65
C ILE A 41 -2.13 0.57 -2.55
N LEU A 42 -3.19 1.17 -2.02
CA LEU A 42 -4.05 2.09 -2.77
C LEU A 42 -4.17 3.42 -2.06
N GLU A 43 -4.46 4.46 -2.83
CA GLU A 43 -4.86 5.73 -2.25
C GLU A 43 -6.30 5.64 -1.78
N SER A 44 -6.56 6.15 -0.57
CA SER A 44 -7.91 6.11 0.01
C SER A 44 -8.86 6.98 -0.80
N GLY A 45 -10.00 6.41 -1.19
CA GLY A 45 -11.00 7.12 -1.95
C GLY A 45 -10.75 7.20 -3.45
N VAL A 46 -9.66 6.61 -3.91
CA VAL A 46 -9.31 6.59 -5.33
C VAL A 46 -9.01 5.15 -5.73
N ASP A 47 -9.55 4.72 -6.86
CA ASP A 47 -9.30 3.38 -7.37
C ASP A 47 -7.98 3.39 -8.16
N ASN A 48 -6.87 3.50 -7.42
CA ASN A 48 -5.55 3.61 -8.01
C ASN A 48 -4.56 2.79 -7.20
N ASN A 49 -4.05 1.72 -7.81
CA ASN A 49 -3.05 0.87 -7.18
C ASN A 49 -1.68 1.54 -7.29
N LEU A 50 -1.09 1.90 -6.16
CA LEU A 50 0.27 2.43 -6.14
C LEU A 50 1.30 1.33 -6.28
N GLU A 51 1.07 0.20 -5.63
CA GLU A 51 1.89 -0.98 -5.75
C GLU A 51 1.04 -2.22 -5.59
N VAL A 52 1.42 -3.28 -6.31
CA VAL A 52 0.74 -4.56 -6.29
C VAL A 52 1.79 -5.66 -6.16
N TYR A 53 1.55 -6.58 -5.25
CA TYR A 53 2.44 -7.72 -5.02
C TYR A 53 1.65 -9.01 -5.18
N ALA A 54 2.05 -9.83 -6.15
CA ALA A 54 1.44 -11.14 -6.35
C ALA A 54 2.05 -12.16 -5.39
N TYR A 55 1.20 -13.03 -4.86
CA TYR A 55 1.60 -14.07 -3.93
C TYR A 55 2.47 -13.55 -2.79
N PRO A 56 1.96 -12.57 -2.02
CA PRO A 56 2.75 -11.98 -0.94
C PRO A 56 3.04 -12.99 0.17
N MET A 57 4.16 -12.78 0.85
CA MET A 57 4.48 -13.52 2.06
C MET A 57 3.67 -12.98 3.24
N HIS A 58 3.53 -13.79 4.30
CA HIS A 58 2.79 -13.35 5.50
C HIS A 58 3.39 -12.11 6.15
N ASN A 59 4.69 -11.91 6.00
CA ASN A 59 5.37 -10.68 6.40
C ASN A 59 5.99 -10.11 5.14
N GLN A 60 5.25 -9.26 4.45
CA GLN A 60 5.64 -8.73 3.16
C GLN A 60 5.99 -7.25 3.26
N ARG A 61 7.14 -6.88 2.70
CA ARG A 61 7.49 -5.48 2.52
C ARG A 61 7.13 -5.03 1.12
N ILE A 62 6.39 -3.94 1.03
CA ILE A 62 6.07 -3.30 -0.24
C ILE A 62 6.72 -1.92 -0.23
N VAL A 63 7.39 -1.58 -1.33
CA VAL A 63 8.11 -0.32 -1.47
C VAL A 63 7.37 0.58 -2.44
N VAL A 64 7.02 1.78 -1.98
CA VAL A 64 6.38 2.80 -2.82
C VAL A 64 7.37 3.94 -3.01
N LYS A 65 7.51 4.39 -4.25
CA LYS A 65 8.41 5.50 -4.57
C LYS A 65 7.83 6.80 -4.02
N GLY A 66 8.50 7.34 -3.01
CA GLY A 66 8.00 8.53 -2.34
C GLY A 66 8.02 9.79 -3.18
N TYR A 67 8.77 9.80 -4.28
CA TYR A 67 8.85 11.02 -5.09
C TYR A 67 7.50 11.43 -5.70
N TYR A 68 6.62 10.48 -5.94
CA TYR A 68 5.27 10.83 -6.40
C TYR A 68 4.53 11.62 -5.35
N LEU A 69 4.58 11.14 -4.11
CA LEU A 69 3.91 11.79 -2.99
C LEU A 69 4.55 13.13 -2.67
N LEU A 70 5.88 13.20 -2.76
CA LEU A 70 6.60 14.44 -2.51
C LEU A 70 6.23 15.52 -3.51
N LYS A 71 6.08 15.13 -4.79
CA LYS A 71 5.68 16.06 -5.83
C LYS A 71 4.31 16.65 -5.52
N ASP A 72 3.35 15.79 -5.20
CA ASP A 72 1.98 16.23 -4.92
C ASP A 72 1.93 17.07 -3.65
N TRP A 73 2.73 16.71 -2.67
CA TRP A 73 2.75 17.41 -1.41
C TRP A 73 3.30 18.83 -1.57
N LYS A 74 4.29 19.01 -2.42
CA LYS A 74 4.84 20.32 -2.71
C LYS A 74 3.79 21.24 -3.36
N SER A 75 2.86 20.67 -4.09
CA SER A 75 1.77 21.43 -4.69
C SER A 75 0.65 21.75 -3.69
N GLY A 76 0.72 21.19 -2.49
CA GLY A 76 -0.29 21.39 -1.47
C GLY A 76 -1.50 20.48 -1.60
N GLU A 77 -1.45 19.49 -2.46
CA GLU A 77 -2.60 18.65 -2.76
C GLU A 77 -2.68 17.37 -1.92
N VAL A 78 -1.63 17.04 -1.18
CA VAL A 78 -1.52 15.74 -0.49
C VAL A 78 -1.69 15.85 1.02
N ASN A 79 -2.17 16.96 1.52
CA ASN A 79 -2.12 17.25 2.96
C ASN A 79 -2.86 16.27 3.84
N ASN A 80 -3.90 15.61 3.32
CA ASN A 80 -4.71 14.70 4.11
C ASN A 80 -4.86 13.34 3.43
N GLU A 81 -3.96 13.03 2.51
CA GLU A 81 -4.04 11.74 1.85
C GLU A 81 -3.79 10.60 2.80
N SER A 82 -4.54 9.56 2.61
CA SER A 82 -4.35 8.33 3.33
C SER A 82 -4.35 7.16 2.37
N PHE A 83 -3.87 6.02 2.84
CA PHE A 83 -3.68 4.83 2.02
C PHE A 83 -4.33 3.65 2.69
N VAL A 84 -4.71 2.69 1.87
CA VAL A 84 -5.33 1.45 2.31
C VAL A 84 -4.46 0.31 1.84
N VAL A 85 -4.28 -0.69 2.68
CA VAL A 85 -3.64 -1.94 2.29
C VAL A 85 -4.73 -2.98 2.17
N GLU A 86 -4.81 -3.63 1.00
CA GLU A 86 -5.81 -4.66 0.74
C GLU A 86 -5.17 -5.95 0.32
N LEU A 87 -5.65 -7.05 0.87
CA LEU A 87 -5.32 -8.41 0.44
C LEU A 87 -6.55 -8.97 -0.25
N GLY A 88 -6.40 -9.49 -1.45
CA GLY A 88 -7.57 -9.98 -2.17
C GLY A 88 -7.24 -10.90 -3.33
N ILE A 89 -8.30 -11.30 -4.03
CA ILE A 89 -8.24 -12.20 -5.18
C ILE A 89 -8.59 -11.40 -6.42
N ALA A 90 -7.71 -11.44 -7.41
CA ALA A 90 -7.93 -10.79 -8.69
C ALA A 90 -8.10 -11.82 -9.79
N GLN A 91 -8.92 -11.48 -10.79
CA GLN A 91 -9.03 -12.26 -12.01
C GLN A 91 -8.72 -11.35 -13.19
N TYR A 92 -8.00 -11.90 -14.16
CA TYR A 92 -7.54 -11.14 -15.32
C TYR A 92 -7.89 -11.88 -16.60
N THR A 93 -8.06 -11.13 -17.70
CA THR A 93 -8.13 -11.71 -19.04
C THR A 93 -6.73 -12.17 -19.47
N ASP A 94 -6.67 -12.90 -20.60
CA ASP A 94 -5.40 -13.31 -21.17
C ASP A 94 -4.52 -12.12 -21.56
N GLU A 95 -5.15 -10.97 -21.86
CA GLU A 95 -4.42 -9.73 -22.18
C GLU A 95 -4.00 -8.95 -20.94
N GLY A 96 -4.30 -9.45 -19.74
CA GLY A 96 -3.92 -8.78 -18.50
C GLY A 96 -4.89 -7.72 -17.99
N LYS A 97 -6.09 -7.65 -18.55
CA LYS A 97 -7.10 -6.72 -18.08
C LYS A 97 -7.81 -7.30 -16.86
N GLN A 98 -7.93 -6.52 -15.80
CA GLN A 98 -8.61 -6.98 -14.59
C GLN A 98 -10.11 -7.14 -14.83
N LEU A 99 -10.63 -8.33 -14.50
CA LEU A 99 -12.05 -8.64 -14.56
C LEU A 99 -12.72 -8.41 -13.22
N SER A 100 -12.03 -8.72 -12.12
CA SER A 100 -12.61 -8.61 -10.80
C SER A 100 -11.51 -8.43 -9.75
N TRP A 101 -11.92 -7.85 -8.63
CA TRP A 101 -11.09 -7.74 -7.43
C TRP A 101 -11.99 -7.98 -6.24
N GLU A 102 -11.68 -9.03 -5.48
CA GLU A 102 -12.42 -9.35 -4.26
C GLU A 102 -11.52 -9.14 -3.06
N VAL A 103 -11.88 -8.22 -2.18
CA VAL A 103 -11.10 -7.93 -0.98
C VAL A 103 -11.37 -9.00 0.07
N LEU A 104 -10.32 -9.66 0.53
CA LEU A 104 -10.39 -10.63 1.62
C LEU A 104 -10.09 -9.99 2.96
N ALA A 105 -9.21 -9.02 2.98
CA ALA A 105 -8.85 -8.28 4.20
C ALA A 105 -8.35 -6.89 3.82
N ALA A 106 -8.59 -5.92 4.69
CA ALA A 106 -8.13 -4.56 4.47
C ALA A 106 -7.65 -3.98 5.80
N TYR A 107 -6.66 -3.10 5.72
CA TYR A 107 -6.16 -2.37 6.89
C TYR A 107 -6.66 -0.94 6.82
N GLU A 108 -7.01 -0.38 7.97
CA GLU A 108 -7.54 0.98 8.08
C GLU A 108 -6.62 1.98 7.38
N PRO A 109 -7.20 3.09 6.89
CA PRO A 109 -6.38 4.08 6.19
C PRO A 109 -5.20 4.57 7.00
N ILE A 110 -4.07 4.67 6.33
CA ILE A 110 -2.82 5.14 6.90
C ILE A 110 -2.58 6.55 6.41
N ASN A 111 -2.47 7.52 7.32
CA ASN A 111 -2.23 8.91 6.93
C ASN A 111 -0.74 9.12 6.69
N ILE A 112 -0.35 9.01 5.43
CA ILE A 112 1.04 9.20 5.03
C ILE A 112 1.42 10.67 5.04
N GLY A 113 0.45 11.58 4.84
CA GLY A 113 0.73 13.01 4.83
C GLY A 113 1.46 13.48 6.07
N LEU A 114 0.97 13.08 7.24
CA LEU A 114 1.60 13.46 8.49
C LEU A 114 2.98 12.84 8.64
N TYR A 115 3.11 11.57 8.29
CA TYR A 115 4.39 10.87 8.35
C TYR A 115 5.40 11.53 7.42
N TYR A 116 4.97 11.90 6.23
CA TYR A 116 5.80 12.55 5.23
C TYR A 116 6.38 13.85 5.77
N GLU A 117 5.54 14.66 6.40
CA GLU A 117 5.98 15.92 6.99
C GLU A 117 7.08 15.74 8.01
N GLN A 118 6.95 14.72 8.86
CA GLN A 118 7.89 14.50 9.95
C GLN A 118 9.19 13.85 9.51
N HIS A 119 9.15 12.98 8.51
CA HIS A 119 10.27 12.08 8.23
C HIS A 119 10.90 12.28 6.86
N ILE A 120 10.13 12.62 5.85
CA ILE A 120 10.64 12.72 4.48
C ILE A 120 10.76 14.17 4.04
N PHE A 121 9.68 14.91 4.10
CA PHE A 121 9.66 16.29 3.59
C PHE A 121 10.65 17.16 4.35
N ARG A 122 10.69 17.04 5.66
CA ARG A 122 11.61 17.82 6.48
C ARG A 122 13.06 17.51 6.11
N ASN A 123 13.38 16.23 5.93
CA ASN A 123 14.75 15.85 5.56
C ASN A 123 15.11 16.37 4.19
N ASN A 124 14.19 16.31 3.24
CA ASN A 124 14.45 16.80 1.88
C ASN A 124 14.66 18.31 1.86
N ILE A 125 13.90 19.05 2.64
CA ILE A 125 14.08 20.49 2.76
C ILE A 125 15.46 20.81 3.34
N LEU A 126 15.85 20.09 4.37
CA LEU A 126 17.16 20.29 4.98
C LEU A 126 18.30 19.95 4.03
N GLN A 127 18.13 18.98 3.17
CA GLN A 127 19.15 18.57 2.21
C GLN A 127 19.31 19.56 1.05
N ILE A 128 18.25 20.26 0.70
CA ILE A 128 18.27 21.22 -0.40
C ILE A 128 19.07 22.48 -0.01
N ARG A 129 19.20 22.74 1.24
CA ARG A 129 19.99 23.86 1.72
C ARG A 129 21.47 23.55 1.64
#